data_f9aa269dadb0813258c2cc8b864f808e
#
_entry.id   f9aa269dadb0813258c2cc8b864f808e
#
_cell.length_a   1.000
_cell.length_b   1.000
_cell.length_c   1.000
_cell.angle_alpha   90.00
_cell.angle_beta   90.00
_cell.angle_gamma   90.00
#
_symmetry.space_group_name_H-M   'P 1'
#
loop_
_entity.id
_entity.type
_entity.pdbx_description
1 polymer ?
#
loop_
_entity_poly.entity_id
_entity_poly.type
_entity_poly.pdbx_seq_one_letter_code
_entity_poly.pdbx_strand_id
1 'polypeptide(L)'
;MKGPLGNIMKQAQAMQENFKRAQEELAQIEVTGTSGGGLVEVIMTCRHDVRRIKIDDSLVSDDKEVLEDLIAAAVNDAVRRVEQASQEKMSGLTSGLNIPGLNIPGGL
;
A
#
# COMPACT_ATOMS: atom_id res chain seq x y z
N MET A 1 -12.77 -33.53 -12.28
CA MET A 1 -13.18 -33.19 -13.64
C MET A 1 -11.93 -33.01 -14.49
N LYS A 2 -11.88 -33.74 -15.57
CA LYS A 2 -10.73 -33.71 -16.47
C LYS A 2 -11.11 -32.94 -17.72
N GLY A 3 -10.24 -32.06 -18.14
CA GLY A 3 -10.45 -31.26 -19.33
C GLY A 3 -10.19 -29.80 -19.11
N PRO A 4 -10.45 -28.97 -20.13
CA PRO A 4 -10.11 -27.54 -20.07
C PRO A 4 -10.81 -26.80 -18.96
N LEU A 5 -12.03 -27.17 -18.63
CA LEU A 5 -12.79 -26.54 -17.56
C LEU A 5 -12.17 -26.75 -16.19
N GLY A 6 -11.65 -27.95 -15.93
CA GLY A 6 -10.97 -28.24 -14.68
C GLY A 6 -9.70 -27.42 -14.49
N ASN A 7 -8.96 -27.24 -15.57
CA ASN A 7 -7.75 -26.42 -15.54
C ASN A 7 -8.06 -24.95 -15.34
N ILE A 8 -9.11 -24.46 -15.97
CA ILE A 8 -9.54 -23.05 -15.81
C ILE A 8 -9.95 -22.80 -14.36
N MET A 9 -10.68 -23.74 -13.76
CA MET A 9 -11.10 -23.62 -12.36
C MET A 9 -9.91 -23.62 -11.41
N LYS A 10 -8.93 -24.47 -11.67
CA LYS A 10 -7.70 -24.50 -10.87
C LYS A 10 -6.94 -23.19 -10.97
N GLN A 11 -6.85 -22.64 -12.18
CA GLN A 11 -6.18 -21.37 -12.39
C GLN A 11 -6.91 -20.23 -11.68
N ALA A 12 -8.24 -20.24 -11.75
CA ALA A 12 -9.03 -19.23 -11.06
C ALA A 12 -8.85 -19.30 -9.54
N GLN A 13 -8.82 -20.51 -9.00
CA GLN A 13 -8.57 -20.69 -7.57
C GLN A 13 -7.17 -20.23 -7.18
N ALA A 14 -6.18 -20.55 -7.99
CA ALA A 14 -4.80 -20.11 -7.74
C ALA A 14 -4.68 -18.60 -7.78
N MET A 15 -5.38 -17.95 -8.71
CA MET A 15 -5.39 -16.49 -8.77
C MET A 15 -6.04 -15.88 -7.53
N GLN A 16 -7.13 -16.45 -7.07
CA GLN A 16 -7.79 -15.98 -5.86
C GLN A 16 -6.89 -16.12 -4.65
N GLU A 17 -6.21 -17.24 -4.52
CA GLU A 17 -5.28 -17.47 -3.43
C GLU A 17 -4.09 -16.52 -3.49
N ASN A 18 -3.55 -16.30 -4.67
CA ASN A 18 -2.43 -15.38 -4.86
C ASN A 18 -2.84 -13.94 -4.55
N PHE A 19 -4.03 -13.55 -4.96
CA PHE A 19 -4.57 -12.22 -4.68
C PHE A 19 -4.78 -12.02 -3.18
N LYS A 20 -5.37 -13.02 -2.52
CA LYS A 20 -5.57 -12.97 -1.08
C LYS A 20 -4.25 -12.88 -0.33
N ARG A 21 -3.26 -13.66 -0.76
CA ARG A 21 -1.92 -13.63 -0.18
C ARG A 21 -1.28 -12.26 -0.37
N ALA A 22 -1.43 -11.67 -1.55
CA ALA A 22 -0.91 -10.35 -1.83
C ALA A 22 -1.53 -9.31 -0.89
N GLN A 23 -2.83 -9.39 -0.64
CA GLN A 23 -3.49 -8.49 0.30
C GLN A 23 -3.01 -8.70 1.73
N GLU A 24 -2.80 -9.95 2.13
CA GLU A 24 -2.23 -10.24 3.45
C GLU A 24 -0.82 -9.67 3.59
N GLU A 25 -0.03 -9.77 2.54
CA GLU A 25 1.30 -9.19 2.51
C GLU A 25 1.27 -7.67 2.59
N LEU A 26 0.30 -7.03 1.93
CA LEU A 26 0.13 -5.59 2.01
C LEU A 26 -0.15 -5.14 3.44
N ALA A 27 -0.85 -5.95 4.21
CA ALA A 27 -1.13 -5.64 5.62
C ALA A 27 0.14 -5.62 6.47
N GLN A 28 1.21 -6.25 6.01
CA GLN A 28 2.49 -6.31 6.70
C GLN A 28 3.49 -5.27 6.20
N ILE A 29 3.22 -4.66 5.05
CA ILE A 29 4.09 -3.64 4.50
C ILE A 29 3.75 -2.31 5.15
N GLU A 30 4.76 -1.67 5.75
CA GLU A 30 4.59 -0.38 6.39
C GLU A 30 5.30 0.70 5.59
N VAL A 31 4.67 1.87 5.55
CA VAL A 31 5.27 3.08 4.97
C VAL A 31 5.34 4.13 6.06
N THR A 32 6.23 5.08 5.89
CA THR A 32 6.35 6.20 6.82
C THR A 32 6.05 7.49 6.08
N GLY A 33 4.96 8.15 6.45
CA GLY A 33 4.63 9.47 5.98
C GLY A 33 5.21 10.50 6.92
N THR A 34 5.66 11.63 6.40
CA THR A 34 6.28 12.66 7.20
C THR A 34 5.76 14.04 6.85
N SER A 35 5.89 14.95 7.80
CA SER A 35 5.61 16.36 7.58
C SER A 35 6.50 17.19 8.48
N GLY A 36 6.63 18.51 8.17
CA GLY A 36 7.43 19.41 8.96
C GLY A 36 8.91 19.05 9.00
N GLY A 37 9.44 18.47 7.92
CA GLY A 37 10.83 18.07 7.89
C GLY A 37 11.15 16.87 8.79
N GLY A 38 10.15 16.04 9.07
CA GLY A 38 10.31 14.88 9.94
C GLY A 38 9.86 15.10 11.37
N LEU A 39 9.28 16.25 11.67
CA LEU A 39 8.77 16.54 13.02
C LEU A 39 7.55 15.68 13.36
N VAL A 40 6.78 15.28 12.35
CA VAL A 40 5.69 14.33 12.53
C VAL A 40 5.89 13.19 11.55
N GLU A 41 5.81 11.97 12.06
CA GLU A 41 5.89 10.76 11.26
C GLU A 41 4.67 9.89 11.54
N VAL A 42 4.08 9.35 10.48
CA VAL A 42 2.96 8.41 10.58
C VAL A 42 3.36 7.10 9.93
N ILE A 43 3.30 6.03 10.69
CA ILE A 43 3.59 4.70 10.17
C ILE A 43 2.26 4.02 9.86
N MET A 44 2.08 3.66 8.59
CA MET A 44 0.82 3.14 8.07
C MET A 44 1.08 1.87 7.29
N THR A 45 0.18 0.89 7.40
CA THR A 45 0.25 -0.30 6.55
C THR A 45 -0.31 0.01 5.18
N CYS A 46 -0.01 -0.84 4.20
CA CYS A 46 -0.57 -0.69 2.86
C CYS A 46 -2.08 -0.99 2.80
N ARG A 47 -2.68 -1.31 3.92
CA ARG A 47 -4.14 -1.40 4.07
C ARG A 47 -4.72 -0.17 4.76
N HIS A 48 -3.93 0.89 4.89
CA HIS A 48 -4.33 2.16 5.47
C HIS A 48 -4.61 2.11 6.97
N ASP A 49 -3.98 1.16 7.67
CA ASP A 49 -4.04 1.14 9.12
C ASP A 49 -2.87 1.93 9.69
N VAL A 50 -3.15 2.91 10.52
CA VAL A 50 -2.11 3.67 11.22
C VAL A 50 -1.60 2.84 12.38
N ARG A 51 -0.31 2.51 12.35
CA ARG A 51 0.33 1.73 13.42
C ARG A 51 0.86 2.61 14.53
N ARG A 52 1.38 3.78 14.14
CA ARG A 52 2.05 4.67 15.09
C ARG A 52 2.12 6.08 14.53
N ILE A 53 2.03 7.04 15.41
CA ILE A 53 2.31 8.44 15.10
C ILE A 53 3.43 8.88 16.03
N LYS A 54 4.48 9.44 15.45
CA LYS A 54 5.59 10.01 16.21
C LYS A 54 5.56 11.52 16.06
N ILE A 55 5.58 12.22 17.19
CA ILE A 55 5.53 13.67 17.23
C ILE A 55 6.75 14.14 17.97
N ASP A 56 7.51 15.07 17.36
CA ASP A 56 8.67 15.65 18.02
C ASP A 56 8.23 16.44 19.24
N ASP A 57 9.03 16.37 20.29
CA ASP A 57 8.72 17.02 21.58
C ASP A 57 8.54 18.52 21.42
N SER A 58 9.26 19.14 20.50
CA SER A 58 9.16 20.57 20.25
C SER A 58 7.75 21.02 19.85
N LEU A 59 6.96 20.11 19.27
CA LEU A 59 5.60 20.44 18.83
C LEU A 59 4.57 20.38 19.96
N VAL A 60 4.88 19.71 21.05
CA VAL A 60 3.94 19.53 22.15
C VAL A 60 3.64 20.84 22.85
N SER A 61 4.59 21.75 22.86
CA SER A 61 4.43 23.10 23.45
C SER A 61 4.09 24.15 22.41
N ASP A 62 3.89 23.76 21.16
CA ASP A 62 3.57 24.68 20.08
C ASP A 62 2.07 24.85 19.95
N ASP A 63 1.64 25.67 18.99
CA ASP A 63 0.24 25.91 18.70
C ASP A 63 -0.46 24.60 18.28
N LYS A 64 -1.60 24.35 18.89
CA LYS A 64 -2.40 23.17 18.61
C LYS A 64 -2.77 23.05 17.12
N GLU A 65 -3.08 24.17 16.48
CA GLU A 65 -3.43 24.19 15.06
C GLU A 65 -2.27 23.74 14.20
N VAL A 66 -1.05 24.15 14.55
CA VAL A 66 0.15 23.73 13.83
C VAL A 66 0.31 22.22 13.93
N LEU A 67 0.12 21.67 15.13
CA LEU A 67 0.23 20.25 15.36
C LEU A 67 -0.83 19.49 14.56
N GLU A 68 -2.06 19.96 14.59
CA GLU A 68 -3.16 19.34 13.84
C GLU A 68 -2.86 19.31 12.34
N ASP A 69 -2.40 20.42 11.80
CA ASP A 69 -2.08 20.51 10.37
C ASP A 69 -0.93 19.59 9.98
N LEU A 70 0.09 19.50 10.83
CA LEU A 70 1.22 18.63 10.56
C LEU A 70 0.85 17.16 10.63
N ILE A 71 -0.03 16.79 11.55
CA ILE A 71 -0.52 15.40 11.61
C ILE A 71 -1.31 15.06 10.35
N ALA A 72 -2.20 15.94 9.92
CA ALA A 72 -2.98 15.74 8.71
C ALA A 72 -2.07 15.60 7.49
N ALA A 73 -1.05 16.45 7.39
CA ALA A 73 -0.10 16.39 6.28
C ALA A 73 0.70 15.09 6.28
N ALA A 74 1.11 14.61 7.46
CA ALA A 74 1.85 13.36 7.56
C ALA A 74 0.98 12.15 7.20
N VAL A 75 -0.29 12.16 7.62
CA VAL A 75 -1.24 11.10 7.24
C VAL A 75 -1.43 11.08 5.73
N ASN A 76 -1.63 12.24 5.12
CA ASN A 76 -1.81 12.32 3.68
C ASN A 76 -0.56 11.87 2.92
N ASP A 77 0.62 12.20 3.43
CA ASP A 77 1.87 11.72 2.86
C ASP A 77 1.97 10.20 2.96
N ALA A 78 1.56 9.63 4.10
CA ALA A 78 1.53 8.18 4.28
C ALA A 78 0.60 7.51 3.28
N VAL A 79 -0.59 8.08 3.07
CA VAL A 79 -1.56 7.56 2.10
C VAL A 79 -0.96 7.52 0.69
N ARG A 80 -0.29 8.58 0.29
CA ARG A 80 0.37 8.62 -1.03
C ARG A 80 1.45 7.56 -1.15
N ARG A 81 2.19 7.33 -0.09
CA ARG A 81 3.24 6.29 -0.07
C ARG A 81 2.65 4.89 -0.09
N VAL A 82 1.50 4.69 0.56
CA VAL A 82 0.76 3.44 0.48
C VAL A 82 0.34 3.17 -0.96
N GLU A 83 -0.22 4.16 -1.64
CA GLU A 83 -0.65 4.01 -3.02
C GLU A 83 0.51 3.60 -3.92
N GLN A 84 1.65 4.24 -3.74
CA GLN A 84 2.84 3.92 -4.52
C GLN A 84 3.34 2.51 -4.23
N ALA A 85 3.45 2.13 -2.96
CA ALA A 85 3.91 0.80 -2.57
C ALA A 85 2.94 -0.28 -3.04
N SER A 86 1.64 -0.01 -2.97
CA SER A 86 0.62 -0.94 -3.45
C SER A 86 0.70 -1.14 -4.95
N GLN A 87 0.91 -0.07 -5.71
CA GLN A 87 1.09 -0.15 -7.16
C GLN A 87 2.31 -0.98 -7.51
N GLU A 88 3.40 -0.78 -6.82
CA GLU A 88 4.62 -1.55 -7.03
C GLU A 88 4.40 -3.03 -6.76
N LYS A 89 3.68 -3.35 -5.70
CA LYS A 89 3.35 -4.72 -5.34
C LYS A 89 2.46 -5.36 -6.41
N MET A 90 1.43 -4.66 -6.84
CA MET A 90 0.51 -5.15 -7.87
C MET A 90 1.19 -5.26 -9.24
N SER A 91 2.08 -4.35 -9.56
CA SER A 91 2.88 -4.39 -10.77
C SER A 91 3.74 -5.64 -10.82
N GLY A 92 4.38 -5.97 -9.70
CA GLY A 92 5.16 -7.19 -9.59
C GLY A 92 4.32 -8.44 -9.80
N LEU A 93 3.11 -8.44 -9.27
CA LEU A 93 2.17 -9.54 -9.43
C LEU A 93 1.72 -9.68 -10.88
N THR A 94 1.43 -8.56 -11.53
CA THR A 94 1.00 -8.53 -12.93
C THR A 94 2.13 -8.94 -13.87
N SER A 95 3.35 -8.50 -13.60
CA SER A 95 4.54 -8.89 -14.36
C SER A 95 4.74 -10.38 -14.33
N GLY A 96 4.47 -11.03 -13.21
CA GLY A 96 4.58 -12.47 -13.07
C GLY A 96 3.61 -13.25 -13.93
N LEU A 97 2.52 -12.64 -14.35
CA LEU A 97 1.53 -13.29 -15.19
C LEU A 97 1.96 -13.37 -16.65
N ASN A 98 2.69 -12.40 -17.13
CA ASN A 98 3.25 -12.36 -18.48
C ASN A 98 2.34 -12.95 -19.54
N ILE A 99 1.17 -12.39 -19.70
CA ILE A 99 0.17 -12.85 -20.66
C ILE A 99 0.47 -12.24 -22.02
N PRO A 100 0.80 -13.06 -23.05
CA PRO A 100 1.08 -12.53 -24.39
C PRO A 100 -0.16 -11.83 -24.95
N GLY A 101 0.04 -10.69 -25.52
CA GLY A 101 -1.05 -9.91 -26.11
C GLY A 101 -1.75 -8.97 -25.16
N LEU A 102 -1.51 -9.09 -23.87
CA LEU A 102 -2.02 -8.14 -22.89
C LEU A 102 -0.98 -7.07 -22.66
N ASN A 103 -0.75 -6.30 -23.68
CA ASN A 103 0.17 -5.19 -23.59
C ASN A 103 -0.60 -3.96 -23.15
N ILE A 104 -0.47 -3.58 -21.88
CA ILE A 104 -1.14 -2.40 -21.37
C ILE A 104 -0.14 -1.25 -21.44
N PRO A 105 -0.29 -0.37 -22.43
CA PRO A 105 0.67 0.71 -22.63
C PRO A 105 0.57 1.73 -21.51
N GLY A 106 1.71 2.28 -21.17
CA GLY A 106 1.77 3.35 -20.20
C GLY A 106 1.40 2.96 -18.79
N GLY A 107 1.41 1.68 -18.48
CA GLY A 107 1.05 1.22 -17.16
C GLY A 107 -0.40 1.46 -16.81
N LEU A 108 -1.21 1.54 -17.80
CA LEU A 108 -2.65 1.67 -17.62
C LEU A 108 -3.24 0.40 -17.09
#